data_184251942e542df7cfb3f20389640fe8
#
_entry.id   184251942e542df7cfb3f20389640fe8
#
_cell.length_a   1.000
_cell.length_b   1.000
_cell.length_c   1.000
_cell.angle_alpha   90.00
_cell.angle_beta   90.00
_cell.angle_gamma   90.00
#
_symmetry.space_group_name_H-M   'P 1'
#
loop_
_entity.id
_entity.type
_entity.pdbx_description
1 polymer ?
#
loop_
_entity_poly.entity_id
_entity_poly.type
_entity_poly.pdbx_seq_one_letter_code
_entity_poly.pdbx_strand_id
1 'polypeptide(L)'
;MRTGGRRRWLVWLALAAALSSPVSASASQVAVLDWRRAVLDTEAARSAMHSLQQQVAPWQREAETLRLELEALADDLAAAEGQPSPSRVQEFQRKGQRFDRLRRDILEARQEAEQRLISRLEGRVDQAVAQVIERHEVEVLVTPDGVLHSGRDLPDLTAEVTRLLNTY
;
A
#
# COMPACT_ATOMS: atom_id res chain seq x y z
N MET A 1 22.13 79.20 -44.64
CA MET A 1 23.15 78.77 -43.66
C MET A 1 22.39 78.53 -42.39
N ARG A 2 22.32 77.35 -41.94
CA ARG A 2 22.99 76.47 -41.05
C ARG A 2 22.06 75.36 -40.52
N THR A 3 22.32 74.25 -40.97
CA THR A 3 22.00 72.92 -40.52
C THR A 3 22.30 72.66 -39.03
N GLY A 4 21.48 71.90 -38.36
CA GLY A 4 21.94 71.20 -37.14
C GLY A 4 20.86 71.00 -36.08
N GLY A 5 20.26 69.88 -36.02
CA GLY A 5 19.37 69.60 -34.89
C GLY A 5 18.50 68.32 -34.96
N ARG A 6 18.82 67.42 -35.85
CA ARG A 6 17.98 66.19 -36.01
C ARG A 6 18.56 64.87 -35.43
N ARG A 7 19.51 64.98 -34.46
CA ARG A 7 20.25 63.80 -33.96
C ARG A 7 20.06 63.43 -32.48
N ARG A 8 19.17 64.12 -31.76
CA ARG A 8 19.03 63.91 -30.32
C ARG A 8 17.72 63.22 -29.89
N TRP A 9 16.87 62.81 -30.79
CA TRP A 9 15.56 62.17 -30.46
C TRP A 9 15.51 60.68 -30.66
N LEU A 10 16.59 60.01 -31.10
CA LEU A 10 16.61 58.58 -31.37
C LEU A 10 17.26 57.75 -30.23
N VAL A 11 17.60 58.32 -29.08
CA VAL A 11 18.27 57.63 -27.98
C VAL A 11 17.35 57.24 -26.83
N TRP A 12 16.10 57.68 -26.82
CA TRP A 12 15.15 57.40 -25.70
C TRP A 12 14.12 56.30 -25.99
N LEU A 13 14.20 55.59 -27.09
CA LEU A 13 13.25 54.49 -27.43
C LEU A 13 13.82 53.09 -27.28
N ALA A 14 15.02 52.92 -26.70
CA ALA A 14 15.66 51.61 -26.58
C ALA A 14 15.75 51.07 -25.13
N LEU A 15 15.00 51.65 -24.16
CA LEU A 15 15.15 51.21 -22.74
C LEU A 15 13.83 50.76 -22.10
N ALA A 16 12.83 50.32 -22.89
CA ALA A 16 11.56 49.85 -22.35
C ALA A 16 11.22 48.42 -22.72
N ALA A 17 12.19 47.60 -23.19
CA ALA A 17 11.93 46.22 -23.67
C ALA A 17 12.63 45.13 -22.83
N ALA A 18 12.89 45.33 -21.56
CA ALA A 18 13.66 44.35 -20.75
C ALA A 18 13.10 44.14 -19.33
N LEU A 19 11.79 43.85 -19.19
CA LEU A 19 11.24 43.34 -17.90
C LEU A 19 9.93 42.57 -18.12
N SER A 20 9.82 41.78 -19.19
CA SER A 20 8.83 40.70 -19.29
C SER A 20 9.58 39.37 -19.11
N SER A 21 10.13 39.13 -17.94
CA SER A 21 10.44 37.76 -17.55
C SER A 21 9.09 37.05 -17.44
N PRO A 22 8.83 36.00 -18.25
CA PRO A 22 7.67 35.17 -17.99
C PRO A 22 7.91 34.59 -16.58
N VAL A 23 7.08 34.97 -15.63
CA VAL A 23 6.90 34.19 -14.41
C VAL A 23 6.37 32.85 -14.92
N SER A 24 7.28 31.88 -15.10
CA SER A 24 6.90 30.50 -15.25
C SER A 24 6.22 30.15 -13.94
N ALA A 25 4.89 30.19 -13.94
CA ALA A 25 4.11 29.56 -12.90
C ALA A 25 4.50 28.06 -12.98
N SER A 26 5.43 27.66 -12.12
CA SER A 26 5.72 26.25 -11.90
C SER A 26 4.39 25.65 -11.48
N ALA A 27 3.75 24.93 -12.40
CA ALA A 27 2.55 24.19 -12.06
C ALA A 27 2.99 23.16 -11.00
N SER A 28 2.49 23.33 -9.77
CA SER A 28 2.75 22.41 -8.66
C SER A 28 2.70 20.98 -9.17
N GLN A 29 3.81 20.27 -9.04
CA GLN A 29 3.88 18.89 -9.51
C GLN A 29 3.22 17.99 -8.47
N VAL A 30 1.97 17.62 -8.77
CA VAL A 30 1.20 16.65 -7.99
C VAL A 30 1.42 15.28 -8.60
N ALA A 31 1.77 14.31 -7.77
CA ALA A 31 1.92 12.91 -8.18
C ALA A 31 1.09 11.99 -7.28
N VAL A 32 0.75 10.81 -7.80
CA VAL A 32 0.02 9.77 -7.08
C VAL A 32 1.00 8.71 -6.59
N LEU A 33 0.81 8.24 -5.36
CA LEU A 33 1.52 7.09 -4.80
C LEU A 33 0.56 6.21 -3.99
N ASP A 34 0.39 4.98 -4.41
CA ASP A 34 -0.16 3.90 -3.59
C ASP A 34 1.00 3.20 -2.86
N TRP A 35 1.40 3.74 -1.71
CA TRP A 35 2.51 3.19 -0.94
C TRP A 35 2.24 1.77 -0.43
N ARG A 36 0.97 1.41 -0.14
CA ARG A 36 0.59 0.05 0.28
C ARG A 36 0.82 -0.95 -0.83
N ARG A 37 0.36 -0.60 -2.03
CA ARG A 37 0.60 -1.42 -3.22
C ARG A 37 2.08 -1.51 -3.54
N ALA A 38 2.82 -0.39 -3.44
CA ALA A 38 4.27 -0.39 -3.65
C ALA A 38 4.99 -1.37 -2.73
N VAL A 39 4.61 -1.45 -1.44
CA VAL A 39 5.15 -2.40 -0.47
C VAL A 39 4.72 -3.84 -0.77
N LEU A 40 3.44 -4.08 -1.06
CA LEU A 40 2.92 -5.42 -1.32
C LEU A 40 3.47 -6.05 -2.60
N ASP A 41 3.84 -5.24 -3.59
CA ASP A 41 4.43 -5.69 -4.84
C ASP A 41 5.95 -5.98 -4.74
N THR A 42 6.57 -5.78 -3.57
CA THR A 42 7.99 -6.09 -3.35
C THR A 42 8.28 -7.59 -3.28
N GLU A 43 9.52 -7.97 -3.60
CA GLU A 43 10.01 -9.34 -3.39
C GLU A 43 10.01 -9.73 -1.91
N ALA A 44 10.29 -8.78 -1.01
CA ALA A 44 10.23 -8.98 0.43
C ALA A 44 8.81 -9.34 0.90
N ALA A 45 7.78 -8.69 0.35
CA ALA A 45 6.38 -9.00 0.65
C ALA A 45 5.99 -10.39 0.12
N ARG A 46 6.38 -10.73 -1.11
CA ARG A 46 6.13 -12.07 -1.68
C ARG A 46 6.79 -13.16 -0.85
N SER A 47 8.04 -12.96 -0.43
CA SER A 47 8.77 -13.89 0.43
C SER A 47 8.10 -14.04 1.81
N ALA A 48 7.67 -12.94 2.42
CA ALA A 48 6.95 -12.95 3.68
C ALA A 48 5.62 -13.71 3.59
N MET A 49 4.85 -13.48 2.52
CA MET A 49 3.59 -14.20 2.26
C MET A 49 3.81 -15.69 2.05
N HIS A 50 4.85 -16.08 1.30
CA HIS A 50 5.21 -17.48 1.10
C HIS A 50 5.57 -18.16 2.44
N SER A 51 6.40 -17.51 3.25
CA SER A 51 6.79 -18.03 4.58
C SER A 51 5.57 -18.16 5.50
N LEU A 52 4.69 -17.16 5.52
CA LEU A 52 3.43 -17.23 6.27
C LEU A 52 2.57 -18.40 5.83
N GLN A 53 2.40 -18.57 4.50
CA GLN A 53 1.60 -19.68 3.96
C GLN A 53 2.14 -21.04 4.39
N GLN A 54 3.45 -21.23 4.35
CA GLN A 54 4.09 -22.47 4.85
C GLN A 54 3.85 -22.66 6.33
N GLN A 55 3.95 -21.61 7.13
CA GLN A 55 3.73 -21.64 8.58
C GLN A 55 2.30 -22.03 8.94
N VAL A 56 1.30 -21.44 8.27
CA VAL A 56 -0.12 -21.66 8.63
C VAL A 56 -0.75 -22.86 7.92
N ALA A 57 -0.14 -23.41 6.87
CA ALA A 57 -0.69 -24.54 6.10
C ALA A 57 -1.04 -25.77 6.95
N PRO A 58 -0.23 -26.22 7.94
CA PRO A 58 -0.62 -27.32 8.82
C PRO A 58 -1.86 -26.99 9.66
N TRP A 59 -1.94 -25.77 10.19
CA TRP A 59 -3.08 -25.29 10.98
C TRP A 59 -4.37 -25.20 10.15
N GLN A 60 -4.26 -24.75 8.91
CA GLN A 60 -5.40 -24.69 7.99
C GLN A 60 -5.93 -26.09 7.67
N ARG A 61 -5.05 -27.08 7.44
CA ARG A 61 -5.45 -28.47 7.22
C ARG A 61 -6.13 -29.09 8.45
N GLU A 62 -5.56 -28.85 9.65
CA GLU A 62 -6.16 -29.32 10.89
C GLU A 62 -7.53 -28.67 11.13
N ALA A 63 -7.64 -27.36 10.90
CA ALA A 63 -8.90 -26.63 11.04
C ALA A 63 -9.98 -27.17 10.08
N GLU A 64 -9.61 -27.49 8.83
CA GLU A 64 -10.56 -28.08 7.87
C GLU A 64 -11.00 -29.48 8.30
N THR A 65 -10.10 -30.31 8.78
CA THR A 65 -10.44 -31.61 9.34
C THR A 65 -11.40 -31.50 10.52
N LEU A 66 -11.09 -30.60 11.47
CA LEU A 66 -11.96 -30.36 12.62
C LEU A 66 -13.33 -29.82 12.23
N ARG A 67 -13.41 -28.97 11.18
CA ARG A 67 -14.68 -28.47 10.65
C ARG A 67 -15.59 -29.61 10.20
N LEU A 68 -15.04 -30.55 9.39
CA LEU A 68 -15.78 -31.70 8.91
C LEU A 68 -16.20 -32.63 10.05
N GLU A 69 -15.31 -32.87 11.02
CA GLU A 69 -15.61 -33.70 12.18
C GLU A 69 -16.68 -33.07 13.09
N LEU A 70 -16.66 -31.73 13.27
CA LEU A 70 -17.68 -31.00 14.02
C LEU A 70 -19.03 -31.05 13.32
N GLU A 71 -19.06 -30.95 11.99
CA GLU A 71 -20.28 -31.07 11.19
C GLU A 71 -20.90 -32.46 11.38
N ALA A 72 -20.11 -33.51 11.22
CA ALA A 72 -20.58 -34.90 11.44
C ALA A 72 -21.08 -35.15 12.87
N LEU A 73 -20.35 -34.60 13.89
CA LEU A 73 -20.79 -34.74 15.28
C LEU A 73 -22.08 -33.94 15.56
N ALA A 74 -22.24 -32.78 14.93
CA ALA A 74 -23.49 -31.99 15.06
C ALA A 74 -24.67 -32.74 14.48
N ASP A 75 -24.50 -33.37 13.33
CA ASP A 75 -25.54 -34.23 12.70
C ASP A 75 -25.88 -35.43 13.58
N ASP A 76 -24.87 -36.14 14.12
CA ASP A 76 -25.06 -37.26 15.05
C ASP A 76 -25.83 -36.82 16.31
N LEU A 77 -25.48 -35.67 16.88
CA LEU A 77 -26.17 -35.15 18.06
C LEU A 77 -27.60 -34.72 17.78
N ALA A 78 -27.86 -34.20 16.57
CA ALA A 78 -29.22 -33.81 16.14
C ALA A 78 -30.10 -35.01 15.84
N ALA A 79 -29.52 -36.10 15.31
CA ALA A 79 -30.24 -37.35 14.99
C ALA A 79 -30.50 -38.25 16.22
N ALA A 80 -29.92 -37.97 17.38
CA ALA A 80 -30.07 -38.77 18.60
C ALA A 80 -31.51 -38.71 19.12
N GLU A 81 -32.24 -39.80 19.07
CA GLU A 81 -33.56 -39.94 19.72
C GLU A 81 -33.36 -40.01 21.23
N GLY A 82 -33.67 -38.90 21.93
CA GLY A 82 -33.52 -38.75 23.39
C GLY A 82 -32.39 -37.81 23.78
N GLN A 83 -31.79 -38.00 24.97
CA GLN A 83 -30.67 -37.16 25.41
C GLN A 83 -29.37 -37.57 24.73
N PRO A 84 -28.63 -36.61 24.12
CA PRO A 84 -27.33 -36.92 23.53
C PRO A 84 -26.35 -37.46 24.57
N SER A 85 -25.50 -38.42 24.17
CA SER A 85 -24.49 -39.00 25.01
C SER A 85 -23.55 -37.91 25.57
N PRO A 86 -23.33 -37.79 26.89
CA PRO A 86 -22.45 -36.79 27.47
C PRO A 86 -21.02 -36.81 26.88
N SER A 87 -20.53 -37.99 26.50
CA SER A 87 -19.21 -38.13 25.86
C SER A 87 -19.15 -37.49 24.48
N ARG A 88 -20.20 -37.58 23.68
CA ARG A 88 -20.30 -36.93 22.37
C ARG A 88 -20.37 -35.43 22.50
N VAL A 89 -21.11 -34.93 23.47
CA VAL A 89 -21.18 -33.49 23.77
C VAL A 89 -19.81 -32.95 24.18
N GLN A 90 -19.08 -33.68 25.05
CA GLN A 90 -17.73 -33.30 25.44
C GLN A 90 -16.75 -33.35 24.27
N GLU A 91 -16.88 -34.33 23.38
CA GLU A 91 -16.04 -34.42 22.17
C GLU A 91 -16.27 -33.22 21.27
N PHE A 92 -17.53 -32.90 20.99
CA PHE A 92 -17.90 -31.71 20.20
C PHE A 92 -17.32 -30.42 20.79
N GLN A 93 -17.45 -30.22 22.11
CA GLN A 93 -16.89 -29.06 22.80
C GLN A 93 -15.37 -28.97 22.70
N ARG A 94 -14.65 -30.10 22.90
CA ARG A 94 -13.17 -30.11 22.78
C ARG A 94 -12.71 -29.79 21.37
N LYS A 95 -13.34 -30.37 20.36
CA LYS A 95 -13.01 -30.12 18.95
C LYS A 95 -13.34 -28.68 18.57
N GLY A 96 -14.47 -28.13 19.03
CA GLY A 96 -14.83 -26.74 18.84
C GLY A 96 -13.81 -25.79 19.43
N GLN A 97 -13.40 -26.01 20.68
CA GLN A 97 -12.36 -25.19 21.30
C GLN A 97 -11.00 -25.27 20.57
N ARG A 98 -10.65 -26.45 20.04
CA ARG A 98 -9.42 -26.62 19.25
C ARG A 98 -9.51 -25.86 17.91
N PHE A 99 -10.65 -25.97 17.21
CA PHE A 99 -10.92 -25.25 15.99
C PHE A 99 -10.83 -23.73 16.18
N ASP A 100 -11.43 -23.21 17.25
CA ASP A 100 -11.40 -21.77 17.56
C ASP A 100 -9.98 -21.30 17.91
N ARG A 101 -9.19 -22.12 18.59
CA ARG A 101 -7.77 -21.78 18.82
C ARG A 101 -7.00 -21.68 17.52
N LEU A 102 -7.11 -22.67 16.64
CA LEU A 102 -6.41 -22.65 15.35
C LEU A 102 -6.78 -21.42 14.50
N ARG A 103 -8.06 -21.04 14.52
CA ARG A 103 -8.48 -19.81 13.82
C ARG A 103 -7.83 -18.55 14.37
N ARG A 104 -7.72 -18.45 15.71
CA ARG A 104 -7.02 -17.33 16.34
C ARG A 104 -5.53 -17.35 16.02
N ASP A 105 -4.88 -18.49 16.13
CA ASP A 105 -3.44 -18.65 15.87
C ASP A 105 -3.10 -18.27 14.41
N ILE A 106 -3.94 -18.65 13.44
CA ILE A 106 -3.79 -18.27 12.03
C ILE A 106 -3.94 -16.75 11.85
N LEU A 107 -4.91 -16.13 12.52
CA LEU A 107 -5.13 -14.69 12.44
C LEU A 107 -3.97 -13.91 13.06
N GLU A 108 -3.49 -14.36 14.22
CA GLU A 108 -2.35 -13.77 14.92
C GLU A 108 -1.07 -13.86 14.09
N ALA A 109 -0.79 -15.05 13.52
CA ALA A 109 0.36 -15.23 12.63
C ALA A 109 0.33 -14.28 11.40
N ARG A 110 -0.86 -14.03 10.85
CA ARG A 110 -1.03 -13.07 9.74
C ARG A 110 -0.72 -11.64 10.19
N GLN A 111 -1.30 -11.21 11.31
CA GLN A 111 -1.07 -9.86 11.86
C GLN A 111 0.40 -9.63 12.19
N GLU A 112 1.06 -10.60 12.82
CA GLU A 112 2.48 -10.53 13.10
C GLU A 112 3.35 -10.48 11.84
N ALA A 113 3.01 -11.26 10.81
CA ALA A 113 3.75 -11.26 9.55
C ALA A 113 3.63 -9.90 8.84
N GLU A 114 2.43 -9.30 8.83
CA GLU A 114 2.18 -7.98 8.28
C GLU A 114 2.96 -6.91 9.05
N GLN A 115 2.89 -6.93 10.37
CA GLN A 115 3.60 -5.97 11.21
C GLN A 115 5.12 -6.07 11.04
N ARG A 116 5.67 -7.29 11.00
CA ARG A 116 7.10 -7.50 10.72
C ARG A 116 7.52 -6.98 9.34
N LEU A 117 6.68 -7.16 8.31
CA LEU A 117 6.94 -6.66 6.97
C LEU A 117 6.97 -5.12 6.96
N ILE A 118 5.95 -4.48 7.53
CA ILE A 118 5.86 -3.01 7.62
C ILE A 118 7.08 -2.46 8.36
N SER A 119 7.37 -2.95 9.57
CA SER A 119 8.51 -2.47 10.37
C SER A 119 9.86 -2.65 9.67
N ARG A 120 10.01 -3.69 8.85
CA ARG A 120 11.24 -3.93 8.06
C ARG A 120 11.40 -2.93 6.93
N LEU A 121 10.30 -2.52 6.31
CA LEU A 121 10.31 -1.70 5.10
C LEU A 121 10.11 -0.20 5.37
N GLU A 122 9.64 0.20 6.57
CA GLU A 122 9.30 1.58 6.90
C GLU A 122 10.40 2.57 6.52
N GLY A 123 11.61 2.40 7.04
CA GLY A 123 12.73 3.29 6.72
C GLY A 123 13.17 3.28 5.25
N ARG A 124 12.93 2.17 4.54
CA ARG A 124 13.20 2.05 3.11
C ARG A 124 12.13 2.73 2.26
N VAL A 125 10.88 2.67 2.71
CA VAL A 125 9.76 3.40 2.08
C VAL A 125 10.03 4.88 2.12
N ASP A 126 10.41 5.42 3.30
CA ASP A 126 10.72 6.84 3.45
C ASP A 126 11.86 7.28 2.52
N GLN A 127 12.94 6.47 2.43
CA GLN A 127 14.06 6.74 1.53
C GLN A 127 13.65 6.69 0.05
N ALA A 128 12.88 5.67 -0.34
CA ALA A 128 12.41 5.53 -1.71
C ALA A 128 11.48 6.68 -2.12
N VAL A 129 10.56 7.07 -1.22
CA VAL A 129 9.65 8.20 -1.42
C VAL A 129 10.44 9.52 -1.54
N ALA A 130 11.40 9.77 -0.67
CA ALA A 130 12.25 10.97 -0.75
C ALA A 130 12.99 11.05 -2.10
N GLN A 131 13.55 9.91 -2.58
CA GLN A 131 14.24 9.88 -3.87
C GLN A 131 13.32 10.18 -5.06
N VAL A 132 12.09 9.65 -5.08
CA VAL A 132 11.17 9.92 -6.20
C VAL A 132 10.64 11.35 -6.14
N ILE A 133 10.39 11.90 -4.96
CA ILE A 133 10.01 13.30 -4.76
C ILE A 133 11.09 14.22 -5.34
N GLU A 134 12.35 14.00 -4.98
CA GLU A 134 13.49 14.79 -5.47
C GLU A 134 13.66 14.64 -6.99
N ARG A 135 13.62 13.42 -7.51
CA ARG A 135 13.84 13.13 -8.93
C ARG A 135 12.79 13.74 -9.85
N HIS A 136 11.53 13.73 -9.40
CA HIS A 136 10.39 14.22 -10.18
C HIS A 136 9.95 15.62 -9.77
N GLU A 137 10.68 16.29 -8.89
CA GLU A 137 10.37 17.65 -8.38
C GLU A 137 8.91 17.74 -7.87
N VAL A 138 8.44 16.67 -7.16
CA VAL A 138 7.07 16.58 -6.66
C VAL A 138 6.87 17.52 -5.49
N GLU A 139 5.90 18.42 -5.59
CA GLU A 139 5.52 19.31 -4.49
C GLU A 139 4.43 18.70 -3.59
N VAL A 140 3.51 17.92 -4.19
CA VAL A 140 2.42 17.28 -3.46
C VAL A 140 2.28 15.83 -3.88
N LEU A 141 2.36 14.92 -2.92
CA LEU A 141 2.12 13.49 -3.13
C LEU A 141 0.77 13.12 -2.53
N VAL A 142 -0.08 12.50 -3.33
CA VAL A 142 -1.43 12.10 -2.94
C VAL A 142 -1.62 10.59 -3.06
N THR A 143 -2.49 10.02 -2.24
CA THR A 143 -2.93 8.63 -2.42
C THR A 143 -3.97 8.54 -3.54
N PRO A 144 -4.14 7.40 -4.23
CA PRO A 144 -5.19 7.23 -5.25
C PRO A 144 -6.59 7.62 -4.74
N ASP A 145 -6.92 7.22 -3.52
CA ASP A 145 -8.22 7.55 -2.88
C ASP A 145 -8.38 9.04 -2.54
N GLY A 146 -7.28 9.79 -2.50
CA GLY A 146 -7.29 11.24 -2.26
C GLY A 146 -7.59 12.06 -3.52
N VAL A 147 -7.60 11.45 -4.70
CA VAL A 147 -7.86 12.13 -5.98
C VAL A 147 -9.34 12.00 -6.33
N LEU A 148 -10.13 13.04 -6.03
CA LEU A 148 -11.55 13.08 -6.40
C LEU A 148 -11.76 13.36 -7.90
N HIS A 149 -10.97 14.27 -8.47
CA HIS A 149 -11.02 14.66 -9.86
C HIS A 149 -9.68 15.30 -10.27
N SER A 150 -9.22 14.99 -11.47
CA SER A 150 -8.06 15.65 -12.06
C SER A 150 -8.36 16.05 -13.50
N GLY A 151 -8.04 17.30 -13.85
CA GLY A 151 -8.16 17.82 -15.21
C GLY A 151 -7.04 17.35 -16.16
N ARG A 152 -6.07 16.61 -15.63
CA ARG A 152 -4.93 16.01 -16.36
C ARG A 152 -4.55 14.69 -15.73
N ASP A 153 -3.83 13.84 -16.46
CA ASP A 153 -3.24 12.64 -15.91
C ASP A 153 -2.13 13.02 -14.91
N LEU A 154 -2.23 12.46 -13.69
CA LEU A 154 -1.21 12.63 -12.67
C LEU A 154 -0.18 11.50 -12.80
N PRO A 155 1.12 11.79 -12.69
CA PRO A 155 2.14 10.74 -12.69
C PRO A 155 1.94 9.81 -11.49
N ASP A 156 1.91 8.49 -11.75
CA ASP A 156 1.85 7.46 -10.72
C ASP A 156 3.26 6.92 -10.45
N LEU A 157 3.75 7.15 -9.24
CA LEU A 157 5.10 6.79 -8.81
C LEU A 157 5.16 5.43 -8.11
N THR A 158 4.03 4.72 -7.99
CA THR A 158 3.93 3.43 -7.26
C THR A 158 4.92 2.39 -7.76
N ALA A 159 5.00 2.19 -9.08
CA ALA A 159 5.91 1.20 -9.67
C ALA A 159 7.39 1.59 -9.50
N GLU A 160 7.72 2.87 -9.47
CA GLU A 160 9.09 3.34 -9.27
C GLU A 160 9.52 3.13 -7.82
N VAL A 161 8.67 3.46 -6.85
CA VAL A 161 8.90 3.17 -5.42
C VAL A 161 9.07 1.66 -5.20
N THR A 162 8.22 0.81 -5.80
CA THR A 162 8.40 -0.66 -5.73
C THR A 162 9.77 -1.11 -6.22
N ARG A 163 10.23 -0.58 -7.34
CA ARG A 163 11.57 -0.91 -7.88
C ARG A 163 12.69 -0.50 -6.93
N LEU A 164 12.60 0.70 -6.37
CA LEU A 164 13.59 1.16 -5.38
C LEU A 164 13.59 0.27 -4.13
N LEU A 165 12.41 -0.10 -3.61
CA LEU A 165 12.30 -1.00 -2.46
C LEU A 165 12.92 -2.39 -2.71
N ASN A 166 12.95 -2.86 -3.96
CA ASN A 166 13.58 -4.12 -4.33
C ASN A 166 15.09 -4.02 -4.51
N THR A 167 15.69 -2.81 -4.54
CA THR A 167 17.14 -2.61 -4.65
C THR A 167 17.85 -2.53 -3.30
N TYR A 168 17.12 -2.35 -2.21
CA TYR A 168 17.64 -2.34 -0.84
C TYR A 168 17.58 -3.73 -0.20
#